data_300a1cee0f8686239a2897219d62e033
#
_entry.id   300a1cee0f8686239a2897219d62e033
#
_cell.length_a   1.000
_cell.length_b   1.000
_cell.length_c   1.000
_cell.angle_alpha   90.00
_cell.angle_beta   90.00
_cell.angle_gamma   90.00
#
_symmetry.space_group_name_H-M   'P 1'
#
loop_
_entity.id
_entity.type
_entity.pdbx_description
1 polymer ?
#
loop_
_entity_poly.entity_id
_entity_poly.type
_entity_poly.pdbx_seq_one_letter_code
_entity_poly.pdbx_strand_id
1 'polypeptide(L)'
;ECMMTYLGRGSNYSECGFLYFNLNHADTLAYANRMKSLYDTDGIYNLKEQHDSYVWDYVRKEFENRGTRNHNIGDGKPGHVQARSILGVVYDHTKGNRKLKGRSGEARA
;
A
#
# COMPACT_ATOMS: atom_id res chain seq x y z
N GLU A 1 -7.08 6.16 16.73
CA GLU A 1 -5.77 6.40 16.11
C GLU A 1 -5.43 5.30 15.11
N CYS A 2 -4.90 5.67 13.95
CA CYS A 2 -4.60 4.72 12.89
C CYS A 2 -3.14 4.31 12.91
N MET A 3 -2.88 3.05 12.57
CA MET A 3 -1.53 2.52 12.41
C MET A 3 -0.92 2.93 11.07
N MET A 4 -1.71 2.88 10.01
CA MET A 4 -1.22 3.04 8.65
C MET A 4 -2.18 3.89 7.82
N THR A 5 -1.63 4.66 6.91
CA THR A 5 -2.37 5.32 5.82
C THR A 5 -1.94 4.70 4.50
N TYR A 6 -2.89 4.33 3.65
CA TYR A 6 -2.61 3.61 2.43
C TYR A 6 -3.53 4.07 1.28
N LEU A 7 -3.16 3.67 0.06
CA LEU A 7 -3.90 3.99 -1.15
C LEU A 7 -4.67 2.76 -1.63
N GLY A 8 -5.90 2.59 -1.16
CA GLY A 8 -6.74 1.47 -1.56
C GLY A 8 -7.34 1.63 -2.95
N ARG A 9 -7.45 0.51 -3.67
CA ARG A 9 -8.11 0.43 -4.97
C ARG A 9 -9.29 -0.54 -4.88
N GLY A 10 -10.32 -0.29 -5.68
CA GLY A 10 -11.57 -1.03 -5.56
C GLY A 10 -11.51 -2.47 -6.03
N SER A 11 -10.84 -2.74 -7.15
CA SER A 11 -10.84 -4.06 -7.77
C SER A 11 -9.47 -4.75 -7.73
N ASN A 12 -8.46 -4.08 -7.21
CA ASN A 12 -7.09 -4.57 -7.16
C ASN A 12 -6.48 -4.31 -5.79
N TYR A 13 -5.21 -4.67 -5.67
CA TYR A 13 -4.43 -4.43 -4.47
C TYR A 13 -4.15 -2.95 -4.29
N SER A 14 -3.87 -2.54 -3.05
CA SER A 14 -3.49 -1.17 -2.75
C SER A 14 -2.23 -0.76 -3.52
N GLU A 15 -2.11 0.52 -3.81
CA GLU A 15 -0.93 1.06 -4.47
C GLU A 15 0.18 1.25 -3.46
N CYS A 16 1.21 0.39 -3.52
CA CYS A 16 2.31 0.38 -2.55
C CYS A 16 3.39 1.42 -2.83
N GLY A 17 3.23 2.25 -3.84
CA GLY A 17 4.11 3.40 -4.06
C GLY A 17 4.06 4.43 -2.94
N PHE A 18 3.05 4.34 -2.09
CA PHE A 18 2.93 5.16 -0.88
C PHE A 18 2.34 4.34 0.25
N LEU A 19 3.06 4.30 1.39
CA LEU A 19 2.57 3.76 2.66
C LEU A 19 3.11 4.66 3.77
N TYR A 20 2.24 5.11 4.64
CA TYR A 20 2.63 5.92 5.79
C TYR A 20 2.30 5.16 7.07
N PHE A 21 3.28 5.05 7.97
CA PHE A 21 3.13 4.36 9.24
C PHE A 21 3.22 5.33 10.41
N ASN A 22 2.32 5.16 11.36
CA ASN A 22 2.42 5.83 12.65
C ASN A 22 3.33 5.00 13.56
N LEU A 23 4.56 5.47 13.74
CA LEU A 23 5.56 4.74 14.53
C LEU A 23 5.22 4.68 16.03
N ASN A 24 4.31 5.53 16.48
CA ASN A 24 3.86 5.54 17.88
C ASN A 24 2.68 4.61 18.14
N HIS A 25 2.10 4.03 17.08
CA HIS A 25 0.99 3.10 17.25
C HIS A 25 1.50 1.77 17.82
N ALA A 26 0.74 1.19 18.75
CA ALA A 26 1.13 -0.03 19.44
C ALA A 26 1.36 -1.22 18.50
N ASP A 27 0.66 -1.26 17.37
CA ASP A 27 0.72 -2.39 16.45
C ASP A 27 1.76 -2.27 15.34
N THR A 28 2.38 -1.09 15.18
CA THR A 28 3.28 -0.85 14.03
C THR A 28 4.48 -1.80 14.01
N LEU A 29 5.13 -1.99 15.16
CA LEU A 29 6.26 -2.91 15.22
C LEU A 29 5.84 -4.35 14.95
N ALA A 30 4.71 -4.77 15.48
CA ALA A 30 4.18 -6.12 15.24
C ALA A 30 3.86 -6.33 13.75
N TYR A 31 3.32 -5.32 13.09
CA TYR A 31 3.06 -5.36 11.65
C TYR A 31 4.37 -5.53 10.86
N ALA A 32 5.38 -4.73 11.17
CA ALA A 32 6.68 -4.82 10.51
C ALA A 32 7.32 -6.20 10.72
N ASN A 33 7.25 -6.73 11.94
CA ASN A 33 7.79 -8.04 12.25
C ASN A 33 7.03 -9.15 11.53
N ARG A 34 5.72 -9.03 11.38
CA ARG A 34 4.91 -9.99 10.62
C ARG A 34 5.31 -9.99 9.15
N MET A 35 5.47 -8.80 8.56
CA MET A 35 5.94 -8.68 7.18
C MET A 35 7.32 -9.32 7.01
N LYS A 36 8.26 -8.97 7.89
CA LYS A 36 9.61 -9.53 7.86
C LYS A 36 9.59 -11.06 7.96
N SER A 37 8.80 -11.60 8.87
CA SER A 37 8.70 -13.04 9.07
C SER A 37 8.20 -13.77 7.82
N LEU A 38 7.22 -13.21 7.13
CA LEU A 38 6.71 -13.83 5.90
C LEU A 38 7.79 -13.96 4.83
N TYR A 39 8.66 -12.96 4.70
CA TYR A 39 9.77 -13.01 3.74
C TYR A 39 10.90 -13.91 4.23
N ASP A 40 11.29 -13.79 5.48
CA ASP A 40 12.43 -14.53 6.05
C ASP A 40 12.19 -16.05 6.07
N THR A 41 10.95 -16.47 6.25
CA THR A 41 10.61 -17.89 6.33
C THR A 41 10.03 -18.46 5.04
N ASP A 42 10.05 -17.69 3.95
CA ASP A 42 9.38 -18.02 2.69
C ASP A 42 7.87 -18.22 2.85
N GLY A 43 7.28 -17.70 3.93
CA GLY A 43 5.85 -17.83 4.20
C GLY A 43 4.97 -17.17 3.13
N ILE A 44 5.52 -16.23 2.36
CA ILE A 44 4.80 -15.60 1.25
C ILE A 44 4.35 -16.64 0.22
N TYR A 45 5.05 -17.75 0.06
CA TYR A 45 4.70 -18.80 -0.90
C TYR A 45 3.48 -19.62 -0.47
N ASN A 46 3.03 -19.46 0.76
CA ASN A 46 1.77 -20.04 1.22
C ASN A 46 0.57 -19.12 0.92
N LEU A 47 0.83 -17.90 0.46
CA LEU A 47 -0.21 -16.95 0.10
C LEU A 47 -0.61 -17.15 -1.37
N LYS A 48 -1.79 -16.66 -1.71
CA LYS A 48 -2.32 -16.78 -3.07
C LYS A 48 -1.40 -16.10 -4.09
N GLU A 49 -0.80 -14.96 -3.73
CA GLU A 49 0.13 -14.22 -4.57
C GLU A 49 1.30 -13.73 -3.74
N GLN A 50 2.44 -13.44 -4.39
CA GLN A 50 3.69 -13.13 -3.68
C GLN A 50 4.17 -11.70 -3.91
N HIS A 51 3.53 -10.92 -4.78
CA HIS A 51 3.97 -9.53 -5.02
C HIS A 51 3.65 -8.65 -3.80
N ASP A 52 4.39 -7.57 -3.66
CA ASP A 52 4.37 -6.72 -2.48
C ASP A 52 2.97 -6.17 -2.16
N SER A 53 2.25 -5.67 -3.14
CA SER A 53 0.91 -5.11 -2.93
C SER A 53 -0.03 -6.13 -2.27
N TYR A 54 0.02 -7.38 -2.72
CA TYR A 54 -0.79 -8.43 -2.13
C TYR A 54 -0.40 -8.70 -0.68
N VAL A 55 0.91 -8.84 -0.43
CA VAL A 55 1.41 -9.19 0.90
C VAL A 55 1.11 -8.09 1.91
N TRP A 56 1.34 -6.82 1.54
CA TRP A 56 1.01 -5.69 2.40
C TRP A 56 -0.47 -5.66 2.77
N ASP A 57 -1.33 -5.86 1.79
CA ASP A 57 -2.78 -5.88 2.02
C ASP A 57 -3.21 -7.07 2.89
N TYR A 58 -2.61 -8.24 2.65
CA TYR A 58 -2.89 -9.44 3.41
C TYR A 58 -2.63 -9.22 4.90
N VAL A 59 -1.46 -8.71 5.24
CA VAL A 59 -1.09 -8.46 6.64
C VAL A 59 -1.93 -7.31 7.23
N ARG A 60 -2.18 -6.25 6.45
CA ARG A 60 -3.04 -5.15 6.90
C ARG A 60 -4.41 -5.69 7.33
N LYS A 61 -5.00 -6.56 6.52
CA LYS A 61 -6.31 -7.14 6.83
C LYS A 61 -6.28 -8.05 8.06
N GLU A 62 -5.19 -8.78 8.26
CA GLU A 62 -5.02 -9.56 9.50
C GLU A 62 -5.12 -8.66 10.73
N PHE A 63 -4.45 -7.51 10.71
CA PHE A 63 -4.46 -6.56 11.83
C PHE A 63 -5.83 -5.90 11.98
N GLU A 64 -6.47 -5.53 10.86
CA GLU A 64 -7.82 -4.96 10.91
C GLU A 64 -8.83 -5.93 11.52
N ASN A 65 -8.70 -7.21 11.22
CA ASN A 65 -9.56 -8.25 11.82
C ASN A 65 -9.37 -8.36 13.33
N ARG A 66 -8.27 -7.89 13.86
CA ARG A 66 -7.98 -7.85 15.30
C ARG A 66 -8.32 -6.50 15.94
N GLY A 67 -8.87 -5.57 15.16
CA GLY A 67 -9.29 -4.27 15.65
C GLY A 67 -8.34 -3.11 15.35
N THR A 68 -7.20 -3.34 14.69
CA THR A 68 -6.30 -2.26 14.29
C THR A 68 -6.99 -1.37 13.26
N ARG A 69 -6.91 -0.06 13.44
CA ARG A 69 -7.52 0.91 12.54
C ARG A 69 -6.47 1.45 11.56
N ASN A 70 -6.88 1.57 10.30
CA ASN A 70 -6.06 2.14 9.23
C ASN A 70 -6.86 3.17 8.45
N HIS A 71 -6.17 4.04 7.74
CA HIS A 71 -6.78 5.11 6.99
C HIS A 71 -6.52 4.94 5.49
N ASN A 72 -7.58 4.70 4.72
CA ASN A 72 -7.51 4.62 3.26
C ASN A 72 -7.75 6.00 2.66
N ILE A 73 -6.73 6.53 1.97
CA ILE A 73 -6.87 7.82 1.25
C ILE A 73 -7.02 7.62 -0.25
N GLY A 74 -7.12 6.37 -0.71
CA GLY A 74 -7.48 6.07 -2.08
C GLY A 74 -8.97 6.23 -2.31
N ASP A 75 -9.38 6.34 -3.57
CA ASP A 75 -10.78 6.55 -3.93
C ASP A 75 -11.57 5.25 -4.12
N GLY A 76 -10.93 4.10 -3.92
CA GLY A 76 -11.58 2.81 -4.08
C GLY A 76 -11.85 2.41 -5.53
N LYS A 77 -11.35 3.16 -6.49
CA LYS A 77 -11.50 2.86 -7.92
C LYS A 77 -10.24 2.18 -8.45
N PRO A 78 -10.35 1.39 -9.54
CA PRO A 78 -9.17 0.77 -10.14
C PRO A 78 -8.29 1.81 -10.85
N GLY A 79 -7.05 1.41 -11.17
CA GLY A 79 -6.11 2.22 -11.96
C GLY A 79 -5.22 3.10 -11.12
N HIS A 80 -5.01 4.32 -11.56
CA HIS A 80 -3.99 5.23 -11.03
C HIS A 80 -4.47 6.01 -9.81
N VAL A 81 -4.68 5.30 -8.71
CA VAL A 81 -5.23 5.88 -7.49
C VAL A 81 -4.35 6.97 -6.88
N GLN A 82 -3.02 6.86 -7.01
CA GLN A 82 -2.10 7.87 -6.47
C GLN A 82 -2.32 9.24 -7.12
N ALA A 83 -2.46 9.27 -8.45
CA ALA A 83 -2.70 10.52 -9.18
C ALA A 83 -4.02 11.18 -8.80
N ARG A 84 -5.04 10.38 -8.49
CA ARG A 84 -6.37 10.87 -8.10
C ARG A 84 -6.47 11.26 -6.63
N SER A 85 -5.48 10.86 -5.81
CA SER A 85 -5.44 11.22 -4.40
C SER A 85 -4.83 12.60 -4.20
N ILE A 86 -4.86 13.10 -2.96
CA ILE A 86 -4.18 14.34 -2.61
C ILE A 86 -2.69 14.27 -2.92
N LEU A 87 -2.09 13.08 -2.92
CA LEU A 87 -0.67 12.91 -3.22
C LEU A 87 -0.34 13.25 -4.66
N GLY A 88 -1.28 13.11 -5.59
CA GLY A 88 -1.08 13.48 -6.99
C GLY A 88 -0.79 14.96 -7.20
N VAL A 89 -1.12 15.79 -6.22
CA VAL A 89 -0.83 17.23 -6.25
C VAL A 89 0.63 17.50 -5.93
N VAL A 90 1.27 16.65 -5.13
CA VAL A 90 2.61 16.93 -4.58
C VAL A 90 3.71 16.12 -5.22
N TYR A 91 3.44 14.97 -5.81
CA TYR A 91 4.44 14.22 -6.53
C TYR A 91 3.83 13.36 -7.63
N ASP A 92 4.68 12.93 -8.56
CA ASP A 92 4.31 12.15 -9.73
C ASP A 92 4.89 10.73 -9.61
N HIS A 93 4.08 9.72 -9.91
CA HIS A 93 4.49 8.33 -9.87
C HIS A 93 4.68 7.81 -11.29
N THR A 94 5.93 7.75 -11.75
CA THR A 94 6.24 7.29 -13.11
C THR A 94 6.16 5.77 -13.20
N LYS A 95 5.43 5.27 -14.19
CA LYS A 95 5.24 3.84 -14.45
C LYS A 95 5.42 3.51 -15.93
N GLY A 96 5.80 2.27 -16.21
CA GLY A 96 5.91 1.77 -17.56
C GLY A 96 6.83 2.64 -18.43
N ASN A 97 6.38 2.93 -19.64
CA ASN A 97 7.17 3.74 -20.58
C ASN A 97 7.44 5.16 -20.13
N ARG A 98 6.65 5.68 -19.22
CA ARG A 98 6.82 7.04 -18.70
C ARG A 98 8.07 7.19 -17.84
N LYS A 99 8.59 6.09 -17.32
CA LYS A 99 9.87 6.09 -16.59
C LYS A 99 11.01 6.63 -17.45
N LEU A 100 10.98 6.33 -18.73
CA LEU A 100 12.01 6.77 -19.68
C LEU A 100 11.93 8.28 -19.95
N LYS A 101 10.75 8.86 -19.77
CA LYS A 101 10.51 10.29 -19.99
C LYS A 101 10.71 11.12 -18.73
N GLY A 102 11.01 10.47 -17.59
CA GLY A 102 11.24 11.15 -16.33
C GLY A 102 10.02 11.82 -15.72
N ARG A 103 8.81 11.52 -16.23
CA ARG A 103 7.57 12.05 -15.66
C ARG A 103 6.40 11.13 -15.99
N SER A 104 5.37 11.19 -15.16
CA SER A 104 4.14 10.46 -15.37
C SER A 104 3.06 11.37 -15.94
N GLY A 105 2.19 10.80 -16.79
CA GLY A 105 0.97 11.46 -17.18
C GLY A 105 -0.14 11.36 -16.13
N GLU A 106 0.06 10.54 -15.10
CA GLU A 106 -0.98 10.28 -14.10
C GLU A 106 -1.38 11.54 -13.33
N ALA A 107 -0.41 12.29 -12.89
CA ALA A 107 -0.66 13.47 -12.05
C ALA A 107 -1.44 14.57 -12.77
N ARG A 108 -1.60 14.48 -14.08
CA ARG A 108 -2.23 15.50 -14.91
C ARG A 108 -3.50 15.01 -15.61
N ALA A 109 -3.80 13.75 -15.40
CA ALA A 109 -4.95 13.11 -16.05
C ALA A 109 -6.31 13.55 -15.47
#